data_0a0af34cd8dfa6b64f28bd72bd41de8d
#
_entry.id   0a0af34cd8dfa6b64f28bd72bd41de8d
#
_cell.length_a   1.000
_cell.length_b   1.000
_cell.length_c   1.000
_cell.angle_alpha   90.00
_cell.angle_beta   90.00
_cell.angle_gamma   90.00
#
_symmetry.space_group_name_H-M   'P 1'
#
loop_
_entity.id
_entity.type
_entity.pdbx_description
1 polymer ?
#
loop_
_entity_poly.entity_id
_entity_poly.type
_entity_poly.pdbx_seq_one_letter_code
_entity_poly.pdbx_strand_id
1 'polypeptide(L)'
;MQKSTGQLHNSWHNFSKYRPLIRELVTRDLKVKYRRSVLGYMWSILNPLLMMLLQTLVFSYMFRFDIPNFPLYLICGNTLFNFFNESTNMGMGSVLGNASLIKKVYVPKFIFPISRVVSSFVNLLFSLAAILLVMLITRSPFYWTILLVWAPLLLLLAFCCGMAVLLSALAVYFRDLQYLYGILTMAWMYATPLFYPLSALPPFMVPVIKLNPLYHYINCMRCLVMYGTVPGPNTWIACIGSAVVMMGVGLAAFRKLQRNFILY
;
A
#
# COMPACT_ATOMS: atom_id res chain seq x y z
N MET A 1 16.08 19.34 -32.12
CA MET A 1 15.41 19.48 -30.84
C MET A 1 13.89 19.22 -30.95
N GLN A 2 13.48 18.02 -31.42
CA GLN A 2 12.05 17.75 -31.72
C GLN A 2 11.72 16.24 -31.53
N LYS A 3 12.05 15.64 -30.35
CA LYS A 3 11.80 14.21 -30.05
C LYS A 3 11.18 13.93 -28.67
N SER A 4 10.75 14.93 -27.91
CA SER A 4 10.28 14.68 -26.54
C SER A 4 8.76 14.66 -26.35
N THR A 5 7.98 15.29 -27.24
CA THR A 5 6.51 15.37 -27.11
C THR A 5 5.76 14.15 -27.63
N GLY A 6 6.32 13.42 -28.58
CA GLY A 6 5.70 12.21 -29.13
C GLY A 6 5.75 10.97 -28.24
N GLN A 7 6.68 10.92 -27.27
CA GLN A 7 6.84 9.74 -26.40
C GLN A 7 5.82 9.67 -25.26
N LEU A 8 5.30 10.79 -24.79
CA LEU A 8 4.30 10.81 -23.72
C LEU A 8 2.91 10.40 -24.21
N HIS A 9 2.53 10.83 -25.41
CA HIS A 9 1.26 10.43 -26.03
C HIS A 9 1.23 8.94 -26.37
N ASN A 10 2.37 8.36 -26.77
CA ASN A 10 2.52 6.92 -27.00
C ASN A 10 2.46 6.08 -25.71
N SER A 11 2.79 6.64 -24.54
CA SER A 11 2.80 5.88 -23.28
C SER A 11 1.40 5.53 -22.79
N TRP A 12 0.40 6.41 -22.93
CA TRP A 12 -0.99 6.16 -22.54
C TRP A 12 -1.68 5.16 -23.47
N HIS A 13 -1.45 5.29 -24.77
CA HIS A 13 -1.98 4.33 -25.76
C HIS A 13 -1.36 2.94 -25.55
N ASN A 14 -0.10 2.87 -25.16
CA ASN A 14 0.58 1.62 -24.81
C ASN A 14 0.07 1.01 -23.50
N PHE A 15 -0.33 1.80 -22.49
CA PHE A 15 -0.88 1.26 -21.25
C PHE A 15 -2.22 0.53 -21.48
N SER A 16 -3.10 1.08 -22.29
CA SER A 16 -4.35 0.44 -22.70
C SER A 16 -4.11 -0.92 -23.40
N LYS A 17 -3.07 -1.02 -24.22
CA LYS A 17 -2.65 -2.26 -24.90
C LYS A 17 -2.24 -3.38 -23.93
N TYR A 18 -1.66 -3.02 -22.77
CA TYR A 18 -1.21 -4.00 -21.77
C TYR A 18 -2.21 -4.29 -20.67
N ARG A 19 -3.39 -3.68 -20.69
CA ARG A 19 -4.49 -3.95 -19.74
C ARG A 19 -4.87 -5.44 -19.66
N PRO A 20 -4.99 -6.20 -20.76
CA PRO A 20 -5.25 -7.64 -20.69
C PRO A 20 -4.13 -8.41 -19.96
N LEU A 21 -2.88 -8.06 -20.20
CA LEU A 21 -1.74 -8.66 -19.51
C LEU A 21 -1.75 -8.38 -18.01
N ILE A 22 -2.01 -7.14 -17.61
CA ILE A 22 -2.13 -6.77 -16.18
C ILE A 22 -3.25 -7.60 -15.53
N ARG A 23 -4.41 -7.70 -16.18
CA ARG A 23 -5.54 -8.49 -15.69
C ARG A 23 -5.15 -9.97 -15.50
N GLU A 24 -4.45 -10.56 -16.46
CA GLU A 24 -4.01 -11.96 -16.38
C GLU A 24 -2.99 -12.16 -15.25
N LEU A 25 -2.02 -11.26 -15.10
CA LEU A 25 -1.05 -11.30 -14.01
C LEU A 25 -1.73 -11.18 -12.64
N VAL A 26 -2.66 -10.24 -12.49
CA VAL A 26 -3.45 -10.06 -11.26
C VAL A 26 -4.28 -11.30 -10.94
N THR A 27 -4.99 -11.84 -11.93
CA THR A 27 -5.79 -13.06 -11.76
C THR A 27 -4.94 -14.26 -11.37
N ARG A 28 -3.77 -14.42 -12.00
CA ARG A 28 -2.78 -15.46 -11.66
C ARG A 28 -2.33 -15.32 -10.21
N ASP A 29 -1.95 -14.11 -9.80
CA ASP A 29 -1.42 -13.86 -8.47
C ASP A 29 -2.46 -14.14 -7.37
N LEU A 30 -3.70 -13.72 -7.58
CA LEU A 30 -4.81 -14.00 -6.67
C LEU A 30 -5.11 -15.51 -6.60
N LYS A 31 -5.14 -16.20 -7.74
CA LYS A 31 -5.32 -17.66 -7.78
C LYS A 31 -4.20 -18.40 -7.05
N VAL A 32 -2.93 -18.01 -7.27
CA VAL A 32 -1.78 -18.65 -6.63
C VAL A 32 -1.81 -18.47 -5.12
N LYS A 33 -2.15 -17.25 -4.63
CA LYS A 33 -2.22 -16.94 -3.20
C LYS A 33 -3.19 -17.86 -2.45
N TYR A 34 -4.30 -18.25 -3.07
CA TYR A 34 -5.39 -18.97 -2.40
C TYR A 34 -5.63 -20.39 -2.93
N ARG A 35 -4.82 -20.89 -3.89
CA ARG A 35 -5.07 -22.13 -4.66
C ARG A 35 -5.24 -23.40 -3.83
N ARG A 36 -4.59 -23.50 -2.69
CA ARG A 36 -4.60 -24.70 -1.84
C ARG A 36 -5.23 -24.46 -0.47
N SER A 37 -5.92 -23.36 -0.29
CA SER A 37 -6.53 -23.00 0.98
C SER A 37 -8.00 -23.39 1.01
N VAL A 38 -8.44 -24.04 2.08
CA VAL A 38 -9.84 -24.40 2.32
C VAL A 38 -10.71 -23.15 2.43
N LEU A 39 -10.22 -22.10 3.10
CA LEU A 39 -10.94 -20.84 3.31
C LEU A 39 -10.77 -19.85 2.14
N GLY A 40 -9.82 -20.10 1.24
CA GLY A 40 -9.62 -19.26 0.06
C GLY A 40 -9.52 -17.78 0.36
N TYR A 41 -10.33 -16.98 -0.35
CA TYR A 41 -10.38 -15.52 -0.19
C TYR A 41 -10.88 -15.04 1.17
N MET A 42 -11.53 -15.91 1.97
CA MET A 42 -11.96 -15.56 3.33
C MET A 42 -10.77 -15.13 4.22
N TRP A 43 -9.56 -15.62 3.93
CA TRP A 43 -8.36 -15.17 4.64
C TRP A 43 -8.07 -13.66 4.51
N SER A 44 -8.48 -13.04 3.42
CA SER A 44 -8.32 -11.58 3.26
C SER A 44 -9.17 -10.77 4.26
N ILE A 45 -10.25 -11.38 4.78
CA ILE A 45 -11.12 -10.79 5.80
C ILE A 45 -10.70 -11.29 7.19
N LEU A 46 -10.48 -12.59 7.34
CA LEU A 46 -10.14 -13.21 8.63
C LEU A 46 -8.82 -12.73 9.21
N ASN A 47 -7.78 -12.60 8.37
CA ASN A 47 -6.45 -12.20 8.84
C ASN A 47 -6.46 -10.80 9.50
N PRO A 48 -7.01 -9.73 8.88
CA PRO A 48 -7.15 -8.44 9.55
C PRO A 48 -7.97 -8.50 10.84
N LEU A 49 -9.04 -9.30 10.88
CA LEU A 49 -9.89 -9.46 12.07
C LEU A 49 -9.14 -10.16 13.22
N LEU A 50 -8.46 -11.26 12.93
CA LEU A 50 -7.70 -12.01 13.93
C LEU A 50 -6.55 -11.17 14.50
N MET A 51 -5.81 -10.46 13.62
CA MET A 51 -4.74 -9.55 14.05
C MET A 51 -5.29 -8.41 14.88
N MET A 52 -6.42 -7.82 14.51
CA MET A 52 -7.10 -6.80 15.31
C MET A 52 -7.50 -7.33 16.67
N LEU A 53 -8.11 -8.52 16.75
CA LEU A 53 -8.51 -9.14 18.03
C LEU A 53 -7.31 -9.35 18.94
N LEU A 54 -6.23 -9.94 18.41
CA LEU A 54 -5.00 -10.18 19.16
C LEU A 54 -4.41 -8.87 19.67
N GLN A 55 -4.29 -7.88 18.81
CA GLN A 55 -3.74 -6.58 19.17
C GLN A 55 -4.65 -5.83 20.16
N THR A 56 -5.96 -5.88 19.97
CA THR A 56 -6.92 -5.28 20.92
C THR A 56 -6.73 -5.90 22.31
N LEU A 57 -6.62 -7.23 22.37
CA LEU A 57 -6.43 -7.93 23.64
C LEU A 57 -5.13 -7.50 24.31
N VAL A 58 -4.01 -7.51 23.57
CA VAL A 58 -2.69 -7.15 24.11
C VAL A 58 -2.65 -5.67 24.54
N PHE A 59 -3.00 -4.77 23.62
CA PHE A 59 -2.82 -3.32 23.86
C PHE A 59 -3.86 -2.71 24.81
N SER A 60 -5.09 -3.23 24.85
CA SER A 60 -6.11 -2.75 25.79
C SER A 60 -5.72 -3.04 27.24
N TYR A 61 -5.10 -4.19 27.51
CA TYR A 61 -4.68 -4.54 28.87
C TYR A 61 -3.36 -3.88 29.27
N MET A 62 -2.41 -3.75 28.35
CA MET A 62 -1.06 -3.25 28.67
C MET A 62 -0.99 -1.72 28.74
N PHE A 63 -1.61 -1.02 27.80
CA PHE A 63 -1.37 0.43 27.62
C PHE A 63 -2.56 1.31 28.02
N ARG A 64 -3.78 0.77 28.11
CA ARG A 64 -5.00 1.45 28.53
C ARG A 64 -5.19 2.85 27.94
N PHE A 65 -4.86 3.00 26.63
CA PHE A 65 -5.07 4.26 25.95
C PHE A 65 -6.57 4.59 25.87
N ASP A 66 -6.91 5.84 26.15
CA ASP A 66 -8.28 6.35 26.01
C ASP A 66 -8.57 6.66 24.54
N ILE A 67 -8.74 5.62 23.74
CA ILE A 67 -9.10 5.72 22.32
C ILE A 67 -10.52 5.18 22.16
N PRO A 68 -11.47 6.03 21.71
CA PRO A 68 -12.81 5.57 21.41
C PRO A 68 -12.77 4.47 20.34
N ASN A 69 -13.44 3.34 20.60
CA ASN A 69 -13.49 2.20 19.69
C ASN A 69 -12.10 1.74 19.18
N PHE A 70 -11.26 1.34 20.13
CA PHE A 70 -9.89 0.89 19.86
C PHE A 70 -9.78 -0.22 18.80
N PRO A 71 -10.70 -1.24 18.73
CA PRO A 71 -10.68 -2.21 17.63
C PRO A 71 -10.78 -1.57 16.24
N LEU A 72 -11.67 -0.61 16.06
CA LEU A 72 -11.83 0.09 14.78
C LEU A 72 -10.61 0.95 14.45
N TYR A 73 -10.00 1.58 15.47
CA TYR A 73 -8.77 2.34 15.34
C TYR A 73 -7.61 1.47 14.81
N LEU A 74 -7.46 0.26 15.37
CA LEU A 74 -6.42 -0.69 14.98
C LEU A 74 -6.63 -1.21 13.57
N ILE A 75 -7.85 -1.68 13.25
CA ILE A 75 -8.08 -2.31 11.95
C ILE A 75 -7.95 -1.32 10.80
N CYS A 76 -8.36 -0.06 10.96
CA CYS A 76 -8.15 0.99 9.96
C CYS A 76 -6.66 1.22 9.67
N GLY A 77 -5.83 1.32 10.72
CA GLY A 77 -4.39 1.51 10.55
C GLY A 77 -3.69 0.30 9.95
N ASN A 78 -3.94 -0.88 10.52
CA ASN A 78 -3.31 -2.13 10.10
C ASN A 78 -3.65 -2.51 8.66
N THR A 79 -4.88 -2.33 8.24
CA THR A 79 -5.32 -2.68 6.88
C THR A 79 -4.54 -1.88 5.83
N LEU A 80 -4.37 -0.57 6.04
CA LEU A 80 -3.61 0.28 5.13
C LEU A 80 -2.11 -0.02 5.17
N PHE A 81 -1.56 -0.23 6.38
CA PHE A 81 -0.15 -0.57 6.52
C PHE A 81 0.17 -1.94 5.90
N ASN A 82 -0.68 -2.93 6.11
CA ASN A 82 -0.52 -4.26 5.51
C ASN A 82 -0.58 -4.20 3.99
N PHE A 83 -1.48 -3.40 3.42
CA PHE A 83 -1.50 -3.16 1.98
C PHE A 83 -0.20 -2.54 1.48
N PHE A 84 0.31 -1.51 2.15
CA PHE A 84 1.60 -0.90 1.81
C PHE A 84 2.72 -1.94 1.85
N ASN A 85 2.85 -2.67 2.95
CA ASN A 85 3.88 -3.67 3.16
C ASN A 85 3.80 -4.82 2.12
N GLU A 86 2.61 -5.38 1.91
CA GLU A 86 2.39 -6.46 0.94
C GLU A 86 2.71 -5.99 -0.49
N SER A 87 2.15 -4.85 -0.90
CA SER A 87 2.28 -4.35 -2.27
C SER A 87 3.73 -4.00 -2.63
N THR A 88 4.47 -3.39 -1.71
CA THR A 88 5.86 -2.99 -1.94
C THR A 88 6.82 -4.18 -1.92
N ASN A 89 6.63 -5.14 -1.00
CA ASN A 89 7.42 -6.37 -0.96
C ASN A 89 7.18 -7.24 -2.20
N MET A 90 5.92 -7.46 -2.59
CA MET A 90 5.60 -8.21 -3.82
C MET A 90 6.10 -7.49 -5.07
N GLY A 91 5.97 -6.16 -5.10
CA GLY A 91 6.46 -5.32 -6.18
C GLY A 91 7.98 -5.40 -6.34
N MET A 92 8.72 -5.36 -5.24
CA MET A 92 10.19 -5.47 -5.22
C MET A 92 10.68 -6.74 -5.92
N GLY A 93 10.11 -7.90 -5.61
CA GLY A 93 10.49 -9.19 -6.22
C GLY A 93 9.94 -9.42 -7.64
N SER A 94 9.11 -8.52 -8.16
CA SER A 94 8.32 -8.77 -9.37
C SER A 94 9.14 -8.91 -10.65
N VAL A 95 10.19 -8.12 -10.83
CA VAL A 95 11.04 -8.16 -12.04
C VAL A 95 11.88 -9.44 -12.04
N LEU A 96 12.51 -9.77 -10.91
CA LEU A 96 13.31 -11.00 -10.78
C LEU A 96 12.44 -12.25 -10.91
N GLY A 97 11.28 -12.28 -10.27
CA GLY A 97 10.35 -13.41 -10.32
C GLY A 97 9.71 -13.67 -11.69
N ASN A 98 9.74 -12.70 -12.61
CA ASN A 98 9.23 -12.84 -13.98
C ASN A 98 10.35 -12.73 -15.04
N ALA A 99 11.61 -12.94 -14.67
CA ALA A 99 12.76 -12.83 -15.58
C ALA A 99 12.63 -13.73 -16.82
N SER A 100 12.09 -14.94 -16.67
CA SER A 100 11.84 -15.86 -17.78
C SER A 100 10.85 -15.34 -18.81
N LEU A 101 9.81 -14.61 -18.36
CA LEU A 101 8.81 -13.98 -19.23
C LEU A 101 9.39 -12.74 -19.90
N ILE A 102 10.15 -11.94 -19.16
CA ILE A 102 10.80 -10.72 -19.68
C ILE A 102 11.79 -11.04 -20.81
N LYS A 103 12.46 -12.20 -20.77
CA LYS A 103 13.39 -12.65 -21.83
C LYS A 103 12.67 -13.14 -23.08
N LYS A 104 11.42 -13.60 -22.98
CA LYS A 104 10.66 -14.20 -24.09
C LYS A 104 9.75 -13.20 -24.81
N VAL A 105 9.26 -12.20 -24.12
CA VAL A 105 8.26 -11.26 -24.66
C VAL A 105 8.70 -9.82 -24.40
N TYR A 106 8.63 -9.00 -25.44
CA TYR A 106 8.92 -7.57 -25.32
C TYR A 106 7.76 -6.83 -24.64
N VAL A 107 7.85 -6.71 -23.32
CA VAL A 107 6.86 -6.02 -22.48
C VAL A 107 7.58 -4.97 -21.63
N PRO A 108 6.99 -3.77 -21.45
CA PRO A 108 7.55 -2.78 -20.53
C PRO A 108 7.69 -3.34 -19.12
N LYS A 109 8.91 -3.38 -18.61
CA LYS A 109 9.25 -4.09 -17.36
C LYS A 109 8.53 -3.53 -16.13
N PHE A 110 8.12 -2.25 -16.14
CA PHE A 110 7.39 -1.61 -15.04
C PHE A 110 5.97 -2.16 -14.83
N ILE A 111 5.42 -2.89 -15.81
CA ILE A 111 4.10 -3.54 -15.70
C ILE A 111 4.10 -4.60 -14.59
N PHE A 112 5.21 -5.29 -14.37
CA PHE A 112 5.30 -6.35 -13.37
C PHE A 112 5.14 -5.83 -11.93
N PRO A 113 5.87 -4.79 -11.46
CA PRO A 113 5.61 -4.24 -10.12
C PRO A 113 4.21 -3.62 -9.99
N ILE A 114 3.70 -2.94 -11.02
CA ILE A 114 2.35 -2.37 -10.99
C ILE A 114 1.29 -3.48 -10.87
N SER A 115 1.41 -4.59 -11.61
CA SER A 115 0.45 -5.70 -11.50
C SER A 115 0.42 -6.31 -10.10
N ARG A 116 1.56 -6.39 -9.40
CA ARG A 116 1.62 -6.86 -8.00
C ARG A 116 0.92 -5.92 -7.05
N VAL A 117 1.12 -4.60 -7.21
CA VAL A 117 0.44 -3.60 -6.39
C VAL A 117 -1.07 -3.65 -6.60
N VAL A 118 -1.53 -3.80 -7.86
CA VAL A 118 -2.96 -3.95 -8.18
C VAL A 118 -3.52 -5.24 -7.56
N SER A 119 -2.78 -6.35 -7.57
CA SER A 119 -3.19 -7.59 -6.90
C SER A 119 -3.38 -7.40 -5.39
N SER A 120 -2.44 -6.72 -4.74
CA SER A 120 -2.54 -6.39 -3.31
C SER A 120 -3.68 -5.40 -3.03
N PHE A 121 -3.97 -4.48 -3.97
CA PHE A 121 -5.11 -3.58 -3.84
C PHE A 121 -6.45 -4.31 -3.88
N VAL A 122 -6.59 -5.35 -4.70
CA VAL A 122 -7.77 -6.22 -4.67
C VAL A 122 -7.93 -6.90 -3.31
N ASN A 123 -6.82 -7.36 -2.69
CA ASN A 123 -6.86 -7.90 -1.33
C ASN A 123 -7.29 -6.84 -0.30
N LEU A 124 -6.82 -5.59 -0.45
CA LEU A 124 -7.25 -4.48 0.39
C LEU A 124 -8.76 -4.28 0.30
N LEU A 125 -9.36 -4.35 -0.89
CA LEU A 125 -10.82 -4.22 -1.06
C LEU A 125 -11.59 -5.29 -0.27
N PHE A 126 -11.12 -6.54 -0.27
CA PHE A 126 -11.69 -7.57 0.60
C PHE A 126 -11.50 -7.25 2.09
N SER A 127 -10.34 -6.69 2.48
CA SER A 127 -10.08 -6.30 3.86
C SER A 127 -10.95 -5.13 4.33
N LEU A 128 -11.47 -4.28 3.43
CA LEU A 128 -12.46 -3.25 3.80
C LEU A 128 -13.75 -3.87 4.34
N ALA A 129 -14.13 -5.07 3.88
CA ALA A 129 -15.27 -5.79 4.46
C ALA A 129 -15.05 -6.12 5.95
N ALA A 130 -13.80 -6.38 6.36
CA ALA A 130 -13.48 -6.58 7.77
C ALA A 130 -13.68 -5.29 8.59
N ILE A 131 -13.35 -4.12 8.03
CA ILE A 131 -13.62 -2.82 8.69
C ILE A 131 -15.13 -2.62 8.86
N LEU A 132 -15.92 -2.89 7.82
CA LEU A 132 -17.38 -2.79 7.89
C LEU A 132 -17.97 -3.74 8.93
N LEU A 133 -17.48 -4.99 9.02
CA LEU A 133 -17.88 -5.94 10.05
C LEU A 133 -17.59 -5.43 11.46
N VAL A 134 -16.39 -4.87 11.68
CA VAL A 134 -16.04 -4.29 12.98
C VAL A 134 -16.92 -3.10 13.32
N MET A 135 -17.24 -2.23 12.36
CA MET A 135 -18.18 -1.12 12.57
C MET A 135 -19.56 -1.62 12.99
N LEU A 136 -20.06 -2.69 12.36
CA LEU A 136 -21.36 -3.29 12.73
C LEU A 136 -21.33 -3.90 14.14
N ILE A 137 -20.30 -4.67 14.47
CA ILE A 137 -20.15 -5.32 15.78
C ILE A 137 -20.01 -4.29 16.91
N THR A 138 -19.21 -3.24 16.66
CA THR A 138 -18.97 -2.16 17.64
C THR A 138 -20.06 -1.10 17.65
N ARG A 139 -21.09 -1.26 16.83
CA ARG A 139 -22.21 -0.30 16.67
C ARG A 139 -21.73 1.13 16.39
N SER A 140 -20.66 1.26 15.63
CA SER A 140 -20.14 2.57 15.24
C SER A 140 -21.07 3.28 14.28
N PRO A 141 -21.24 4.60 14.39
CA PRO A 141 -22.09 5.35 13.47
C PRO A 141 -21.52 5.30 12.04
N PHE A 142 -22.44 5.14 11.07
CA PHE A 142 -22.10 5.24 9.66
C PHE A 142 -22.20 6.68 9.20
N TYR A 143 -21.07 7.29 8.86
CA TYR A 143 -21.02 8.65 8.35
C TYR A 143 -21.02 8.66 6.82
N TRP A 144 -21.59 9.67 6.21
CA TRP A 144 -21.54 9.86 4.75
C TRP A 144 -20.09 10.02 4.24
N THR A 145 -19.18 10.47 5.09
CA THR A 145 -17.74 10.62 4.79
C THR A 145 -17.07 9.31 4.38
N ILE A 146 -17.65 8.16 4.69
CA ILE A 146 -17.16 6.84 4.24
C ILE A 146 -17.10 6.75 2.71
N LEU A 147 -17.94 7.45 1.99
CA LEU A 147 -17.88 7.50 0.52
C LEU A 147 -16.61 8.17 0.00
N LEU A 148 -15.97 9.04 0.80
CA LEU A 148 -14.71 9.69 0.45
C LEU A 148 -13.48 8.81 0.69
N VAL A 149 -13.63 7.64 1.31
CA VAL A 149 -12.52 6.71 1.61
C VAL A 149 -11.76 6.29 0.35
N TRP A 150 -12.42 6.27 -0.81
CA TRP A 150 -11.77 5.96 -2.08
C TRP A 150 -10.63 6.91 -2.44
N ALA A 151 -10.72 8.18 -2.03
CA ALA A 151 -9.68 9.17 -2.35
C ALA A 151 -8.33 8.83 -1.69
N PRO A 152 -8.21 8.67 -0.34
CA PRO A 152 -6.95 8.26 0.26
C PRO A 152 -6.49 6.86 -0.17
N LEU A 153 -7.40 5.93 -0.48
CA LEU A 153 -7.03 4.61 -0.99
C LEU A 153 -6.36 4.68 -2.36
N LEU A 154 -6.90 5.47 -3.29
CA LEU A 154 -6.31 5.63 -4.62
C LEU A 154 -4.98 6.40 -4.56
N LEU A 155 -4.85 7.37 -3.67
CA LEU A 155 -3.58 8.07 -3.45
C LEU A 155 -2.52 7.14 -2.84
N LEU A 156 -2.91 6.29 -1.88
CA LEU A 156 -2.03 5.27 -1.33
C LEU A 156 -1.63 4.24 -2.38
N LEU A 157 -2.56 3.82 -3.24
CA LEU A 157 -2.27 2.95 -4.39
C LEU A 157 -1.20 3.57 -5.30
N ALA A 158 -1.33 4.85 -5.64
CA ALA A 158 -0.35 5.57 -6.45
C ALA A 158 1.02 5.65 -5.76
N PHE A 159 1.04 5.94 -4.45
CA PHE A 159 2.25 5.92 -3.62
C PHE A 159 2.94 4.55 -3.66
N CYS A 160 2.17 3.47 -3.43
CA CYS A 160 2.68 2.10 -3.46
C CYS A 160 3.19 1.70 -4.85
N CYS A 161 2.54 2.13 -5.94
CA CYS A 161 3.02 1.91 -7.30
C CYS A 161 4.40 2.55 -7.53
N GLY A 162 4.57 3.80 -7.11
CA GLY A 162 5.87 4.48 -7.20
C GLY A 162 6.96 3.77 -6.41
N MET A 163 6.66 3.39 -5.16
CA MET A 163 7.58 2.66 -4.28
C MET A 163 7.93 1.27 -4.85
N ALA A 164 6.95 0.50 -5.30
CA ALA A 164 7.16 -0.83 -5.88
C ALA A 164 8.01 -0.78 -7.15
N VAL A 165 7.78 0.20 -8.01
CA VAL A 165 8.58 0.43 -9.23
C VAL A 165 10.02 0.78 -8.88
N LEU A 166 10.24 1.66 -7.88
CA LEU A 166 11.58 1.99 -7.38
C LEU A 166 12.30 0.75 -6.83
N LEU A 167 11.66 0.06 -5.89
CA LEU A 167 12.23 -1.10 -5.21
C LEU A 167 12.52 -2.24 -6.19
N SER A 168 11.65 -2.47 -7.18
CA SER A 168 11.86 -3.50 -8.19
C SER A 168 13.10 -3.24 -9.06
N ALA A 169 13.39 -1.96 -9.33
CA ALA A 169 14.60 -1.59 -10.06
C ALA A 169 15.85 -1.76 -9.21
N LEU A 170 15.80 -1.37 -7.94
CA LEU A 170 16.93 -1.52 -7.02
C LEU A 170 17.24 -2.98 -6.71
N ALA A 171 16.21 -3.83 -6.57
CA ALA A 171 16.38 -5.25 -6.25
C ALA A 171 17.10 -6.04 -7.35
N VAL A 172 17.09 -5.58 -8.60
CA VAL A 172 17.87 -6.19 -9.68
C VAL A 172 19.38 -6.03 -9.45
N TYR A 173 19.81 -4.89 -8.88
CA TYR A 173 21.22 -4.61 -8.59
C TYR A 173 21.66 -5.10 -7.22
N PHE A 174 20.79 -4.99 -6.23
CA PHE A 174 21.07 -5.28 -4.83
C PHE A 174 20.15 -6.40 -4.34
N ARG A 175 20.62 -7.65 -4.40
CA ARG A 175 19.84 -8.83 -3.97
C ARG A 175 19.51 -8.82 -2.48
N ASP A 176 20.36 -8.22 -1.67
CA ASP A 176 20.16 -8.12 -0.21
C ASP A 176 19.11 -7.06 0.17
N LEU A 177 18.63 -6.27 -0.80
CA LEU A 177 17.63 -5.23 -0.56
C LEU A 177 16.37 -5.80 0.12
N GLN A 178 15.95 -7.03 -0.20
CA GLN A 178 14.78 -7.65 0.41
C GLN A 178 14.91 -7.84 1.92
N TYR A 179 16.10 -8.16 2.42
CA TYR A 179 16.36 -8.31 3.86
C TYR A 179 16.38 -6.94 4.54
N LEU A 180 17.10 -5.97 3.96
CA LEU A 180 17.15 -4.60 4.46
C LEU A 180 15.77 -3.94 4.46
N TYR A 181 14.99 -4.15 3.41
CA TYR A 181 13.65 -3.59 3.30
C TYR A 181 12.69 -4.21 4.32
N GLY A 182 12.82 -5.49 4.64
CA GLY A 182 12.06 -6.14 5.70
C GLY A 182 12.29 -5.47 7.07
N ILE A 183 13.55 -5.18 7.42
CA ILE A 183 13.90 -4.45 8.66
C ILE A 183 13.36 -3.02 8.62
N LEU A 184 13.51 -2.34 7.48
CA LEU A 184 13.01 -0.97 7.26
C LEU A 184 11.49 -0.89 7.44
N THR A 185 10.73 -1.81 6.85
CA THR A 185 9.27 -1.81 6.98
C THR A 185 8.81 -2.14 8.39
N MET A 186 9.53 -3.00 9.11
CA MET A 186 9.26 -3.26 10.52
C MET A 186 9.50 -1.98 11.37
N ALA A 187 10.63 -1.31 11.19
CA ALA A 187 10.91 -0.05 11.86
C ALA A 187 9.86 1.02 11.50
N TRP A 188 9.46 1.09 10.23
CA TRP A 188 8.42 2.02 9.76
C TRP A 188 7.05 1.75 10.38
N MET A 189 6.72 0.46 10.61
CA MET A 189 5.50 0.06 11.31
C MET A 189 5.44 0.65 12.71
N TYR A 190 6.53 0.53 13.47
CA TYR A 190 6.61 1.10 14.82
C TYR A 190 6.72 2.63 14.83
N ALA A 191 7.32 3.22 13.81
CA ALA A 191 7.36 4.68 13.64
C ALA A 191 6.03 5.27 13.14
N THR A 192 5.06 4.45 12.78
CA THR A 192 3.71 4.89 12.39
C THR A 192 2.75 4.66 13.57
N PRO A 193 1.92 5.63 13.97
CA PRO A 193 1.01 5.49 15.11
C PRO A 193 -0.17 4.55 14.78
N LEU A 194 0.14 3.25 14.66
CA LEU A 194 -0.83 2.19 14.41
C LEU A 194 -1.53 1.78 15.70
N PHE A 195 -0.74 1.61 16.77
CA PHE A 195 -1.16 1.00 18.03
C PHE A 195 -1.35 2.01 19.16
N TYR A 196 -0.87 3.24 18.98
CA TYR A 196 -0.87 4.29 19.99
C TYR A 196 -1.35 5.63 19.40
N PRO A 197 -1.94 6.51 20.22
CA PRO A 197 -2.33 7.83 19.76
C PRO A 197 -1.14 8.78 19.73
N LEU A 198 -1.22 9.83 18.92
CA LEU A 198 -0.17 10.87 18.88
C LEU A 198 0.08 11.54 20.24
N SER A 199 -0.95 11.62 21.08
CA SER A 199 -0.86 12.20 22.42
C SER A 199 0.03 11.43 23.39
N ALA A 200 0.29 10.14 23.10
CA ALA A 200 1.18 9.30 23.90
C ALA A 200 2.68 9.55 23.61
N LEU A 201 2.99 10.32 22.59
CA LEU A 201 4.36 10.56 22.15
C LEU A 201 4.96 11.83 22.75
N PRO A 202 6.29 11.82 23.01
CA PRO A 202 7.00 13.02 23.39
C PRO A 202 6.87 14.12 22.32
N PRO A 203 6.78 15.41 22.72
CA PRO A 203 6.56 16.51 21.78
C PRO A 203 7.57 16.60 20.62
N PHE A 204 8.83 16.21 20.86
CA PHE A 204 9.89 16.24 19.83
C PHE A 204 9.69 15.18 18.73
N MET A 205 8.95 14.09 18.99
CA MET A 205 8.69 13.04 18.01
C MET A 205 7.52 13.38 17.08
N VAL A 206 6.58 14.19 17.51
CA VAL A 206 5.38 14.53 16.74
C VAL A 206 5.71 15.12 15.35
N PRO A 207 6.67 16.08 15.21
CA PRO A 207 7.06 16.60 13.89
C PRO A 207 7.61 15.49 12.97
N VAL A 208 8.42 14.58 13.51
CA VAL A 208 9.00 13.46 12.74
C VAL A 208 7.91 12.54 12.19
N ILE A 209 6.92 12.21 13.03
CA ILE A 209 5.79 11.38 12.59
C ILE A 209 4.93 12.10 11.54
N LYS A 210 4.76 13.41 11.65
CA LYS A 210 4.05 14.19 10.63
C LYS A 210 4.77 14.25 9.28
N LEU A 211 6.06 13.94 9.20
CA LEU A 211 6.78 13.76 7.93
C LEU A 211 6.51 12.38 7.32
N ASN A 212 6.01 11.42 8.08
CA ASN A 212 5.71 10.09 7.60
C ASN A 212 4.46 10.11 6.68
N PRO A 213 4.59 9.76 5.38
CA PRO A 213 3.45 9.75 4.47
C PRO A 213 2.35 8.77 4.90
N LEU A 214 2.71 7.60 5.43
CA LEU A 214 1.73 6.59 5.86
C LEU A 214 0.84 7.09 7.00
N TYR A 215 1.38 7.92 7.89
CA TYR A 215 0.59 8.57 8.93
C TYR A 215 -0.59 9.36 8.35
N HIS A 216 -0.36 10.13 7.29
CA HIS A 216 -1.41 10.95 6.68
C HIS A 216 -2.52 10.12 6.03
N TYR A 217 -2.17 9.03 5.32
CA TYR A 217 -3.17 8.13 4.75
C TYR A 217 -4.02 7.45 5.82
N ILE A 218 -3.38 6.96 6.90
CA ILE A 218 -4.07 6.31 8.01
C ILE A 218 -4.94 7.31 8.78
N ASN A 219 -4.44 8.52 8.99
CA ASN A 219 -5.21 9.58 9.63
C ASN A 219 -6.43 9.99 8.79
N CYS A 220 -6.27 10.11 7.46
CA CYS A 220 -7.40 10.30 6.54
C CYS A 220 -8.45 9.21 6.73
N MET A 221 -8.04 7.95 6.72
CA MET A 221 -8.95 6.82 6.88
C MET A 221 -9.70 6.88 8.21
N ARG A 222 -8.99 7.16 9.31
CA ARG A 222 -9.60 7.30 10.65
C ARG A 222 -10.57 8.46 10.73
N CYS A 223 -10.21 9.63 10.19
CA CYS A 223 -11.11 10.79 10.16
C CYS A 223 -12.41 10.47 9.42
N LEU A 224 -12.34 9.82 8.28
CA LEU A 224 -13.48 9.51 7.44
C LEU A 224 -14.37 8.40 8.01
N VAL A 225 -13.77 7.36 8.60
CA VAL A 225 -14.49 6.16 9.07
C VAL A 225 -14.94 6.28 10.52
N MET A 226 -14.05 6.77 11.42
CA MET A 226 -14.33 6.78 12.86
C MET A 226 -14.95 8.08 13.35
N TYR A 227 -14.45 9.21 12.85
CA TYR A 227 -14.84 10.52 13.37
C TYR A 227 -15.88 11.24 12.51
N GLY A 228 -16.18 10.73 11.30
CA GLY A 228 -17.14 11.36 10.39
C GLY A 228 -16.72 12.76 9.93
N THR A 229 -15.44 13.09 10.02
CA THR A 229 -14.89 14.40 9.68
C THR A 229 -14.03 14.34 8.43
N VAL A 230 -14.09 15.37 7.62
CA VAL A 230 -13.18 15.51 6.47
C VAL A 230 -11.82 16.02 6.98
N PRO A 231 -10.71 15.33 6.67
CA PRO A 231 -9.37 15.75 7.08
C PRO A 231 -9.04 17.16 6.60
N GLY A 232 -8.24 17.88 7.39
CA GLY A 232 -7.79 19.21 7.02
C GLY A 232 -6.93 19.22 5.74
N PRO A 233 -6.82 20.40 5.06
CA PRO A 233 -6.13 20.51 3.77
C PRO A 233 -4.67 20.07 3.82
N ASN A 234 -3.97 20.29 4.93
CA ASN A 234 -2.57 19.88 5.09
C ASN A 234 -2.39 18.35 4.97
N THR A 235 -3.37 17.58 5.46
CA THR A 235 -3.33 16.11 5.35
C THR A 235 -3.53 15.68 3.91
N TRP A 236 -4.44 16.31 3.17
CA TRP A 236 -4.65 16.04 1.75
C TRP A 236 -3.44 16.40 0.90
N ILE A 237 -2.82 17.57 1.16
CA ILE A 237 -1.60 18.00 0.48
C ILE A 237 -0.47 17.00 0.72
N ALA A 238 -0.31 16.50 1.94
CA ALA A 238 0.70 15.49 2.27
C ALA A 238 0.43 14.16 1.53
N CYS A 239 -0.83 13.71 1.46
CA CYS A 239 -1.20 12.49 0.73
C CYS A 239 -0.94 12.63 -0.78
N ILE A 240 -1.40 13.73 -1.40
CA ILE A 240 -1.22 13.99 -2.83
C ILE A 240 0.27 14.18 -3.14
N GLY A 241 0.96 15.03 -2.36
CA GLY A 241 2.37 15.33 -2.55
C GLY A 241 3.24 14.09 -2.47
N SER A 242 3.05 13.25 -1.44
CA SER A 242 3.80 12.01 -1.29
C SER A 242 3.52 11.01 -2.42
N ALA A 243 2.27 10.89 -2.88
CA ALA A 243 1.92 10.02 -4.00
C ALA A 243 2.60 10.48 -5.30
N VAL A 244 2.54 11.78 -5.62
CA VAL A 244 3.13 12.36 -6.84
C VAL A 244 4.65 12.25 -6.81
N VAL A 245 5.28 12.62 -5.70
CA VAL A 245 6.74 12.56 -5.54
C VAL A 245 7.22 11.13 -5.67
N MET A 246 6.59 10.18 -4.97
CA MET A 246 7.02 8.78 -4.99
C MET A 246 6.83 8.14 -6.37
N MET A 247 5.73 8.45 -7.04
CA MET A 247 5.50 8.00 -8.43
C MET A 247 6.56 8.59 -9.38
N GLY A 248 6.85 9.88 -9.27
CA GLY A 248 7.87 10.55 -10.07
C GLY A 248 9.27 9.97 -9.85
N VAL A 249 9.68 9.84 -8.60
CA VAL A 249 10.99 9.24 -8.22
C VAL A 249 11.08 7.79 -8.70
N GLY A 250 10.05 6.99 -8.45
CA GLY A 250 10.00 5.58 -8.87
C GLY A 250 10.16 5.42 -10.38
N LEU A 251 9.38 6.15 -11.16
CA LEU A 251 9.45 6.09 -12.62
C LEU A 251 10.78 6.63 -13.17
N ALA A 252 11.32 7.71 -12.62
CA ALA A 252 12.59 8.28 -13.04
C ALA A 252 13.75 7.32 -12.77
N ALA A 253 13.82 6.78 -11.55
CA ALA A 253 14.82 5.79 -11.16
C ALA A 253 14.72 4.52 -12.02
N PHE A 254 13.52 4.00 -12.22
CA PHE A 254 13.30 2.81 -13.05
C PHE A 254 13.75 3.03 -14.49
N ARG A 255 13.39 4.17 -15.11
CA ARG A 255 13.84 4.51 -16.49
C ARG A 255 15.36 4.56 -16.61
N LYS A 256 16.05 5.08 -15.61
CA LYS A 256 17.51 5.16 -15.57
C LYS A 256 18.14 3.77 -15.42
N LEU A 257 17.61 2.96 -14.49
CA LEU A 257 18.18 1.67 -14.13
C LEU A 257 17.84 0.55 -15.12
N GLN A 258 16.64 0.54 -15.72
CA GLN A 258 16.19 -0.55 -16.60
C GLN A 258 17.07 -0.80 -17.83
N ARG A 259 17.89 0.17 -18.23
CA ARG A 259 18.78 0.05 -19.40
C ARG A 259 19.79 -1.08 -19.23
N ASN A 260 20.23 -1.33 -18.02
CA ASN A 260 21.28 -2.30 -17.70
C ASN A 260 20.74 -3.64 -17.13
N PHE A 261 19.41 -3.85 -17.08
CA PHE A 261 18.81 -5.09 -16.54
C PHE A 261 19.19 -6.36 -17.31
N ILE A 262 19.74 -6.23 -18.53
CA ILE A 262 20.14 -7.37 -19.37
C ILE A 262 21.52 -7.91 -18.93
N LEU A 263 22.27 -7.13 -18.16
CA LEU A 263 23.62 -7.48 -17.71
C LEU A 263 23.64 -8.25 -16.37
N TYR A 264 22.52 -8.28 -15.65
CA TYR A 264 22.33 -8.94 -14.34
C TYR A 264 21.20 -9.99 -14.41
#